data_0fa8b810a892332168bc230948b6bca9
#
_entry.id   0fa8b810a892332168bc230948b6bca9
#
_cell.length_a   1.000
_cell.length_b   1.000
_cell.length_c   1.000
_cell.angle_alpha   90.00
_cell.angle_beta   90.00
_cell.angle_gamma   90.00
#
_symmetry.space_group_name_H-M   'P 1'
#
loop_
_entity.id
_entity.type
_entity.pdbx_description
1 polymer ?
#
loop_
_entity_poly.entity_id
_entity_poly.type
_entity_poly.pdbx_seq_one_letter_code
_entity_poly.pdbx_strand_id
1 'polypeptide(L)'
;DHVLTNYKADAARLYLSGLSYGGFGSWYMASKHPELFAAVAPVVGWGHPGLMEPIARNQIPVWAFAGGRDPVVRAKYFYAGINRLEELGLKELRFTVHEDMGHDASTRIYAGDDLYNWFLEFEKER
;
A
#
# COMPACT_ATOMS: atom_id res chain seq x y z
N ASP A 1 -16.97 -12.47 2.63
CA ASP A 1 -16.48 -11.82 1.40
C ASP A 1 -16.71 -12.72 0.20
N HIS A 2 -17.18 -12.13 -0.91
CA HIS A 2 -17.53 -12.86 -2.12
C HIS A 2 -16.37 -13.70 -2.68
N VAL A 3 -15.19 -13.09 -2.77
CA VAL A 3 -13.99 -13.75 -3.32
C VAL A 3 -13.59 -14.93 -2.46
N LEU A 4 -13.51 -14.74 -1.15
CA LEU A 4 -13.11 -15.78 -0.22
C LEU A 4 -14.09 -16.95 -0.20
N THR A 5 -15.38 -16.64 -0.27
CA THR A 5 -16.43 -17.64 -0.21
C THR A 5 -16.56 -18.44 -1.52
N ASN A 6 -16.50 -17.76 -2.66
CA ASN A 6 -16.82 -18.38 -3.95
C ASN A 6 -15.59 -18.90 -4.73
N TYR A 7 -14.40 -18.36 -4.45
CA TYR A 7 -13.19 -18.71 -5.19
C TYR A 7 -12.12 -19.39 -4.34
N LYS A 8 -12.44 -19.70 -3.08
CA LYS A 8 -11.54 -20.38 -2.15
C LYS A 8 -10.19 -19.67 -2.00
N ALA A 9 -10.20 -18.34 -2.02
CA ALA A 9 -8.99 -17.54 -1.80
C ALA A 9 -8.50 -17.73 -0.37
N ASP A 10 -7.18 -17.61 -0.17
CA ASP A 10 -6.56 -17.70 1.15
C ASP A 10 -6.81 -16.43 1.93
N ALA A 11 -7.67 -16.50 2.95
CA ALA A 11 -8.03 -15.34 3.78
C ALA A 11 -6.84 -14.75 4.54
N ALA A 12 -5.82 -15.57 4.86
CA ALA A 12 -4.62 -15.11 5.56
C ALA A 12 -3.68 -14.32 4.65
N ARG A 13 -3.87 -14.39 3.34
CA ARG A 13 -2.98 -13.80 2.33
C ARG A 13 -3.69 -12.83 1.40
N LEU A 14 -4.64 -12.05 1.91
CA LEU A 14 -5.24 -10.98 1.13
C LEU A 14 -4.31 -9.78 1.10
N TYR A 15 -3.92 -9.39 -0.11
CA TYR A 15 -3.07 -8.24 -0.35
C TYR A 15 -3.84 -7.19 -1.13
N LEU A 16 -3.55 -5.92 -0.84
CA LEU A 16 -4.24 -4.80 -1.47
C LEU A 16 -3.23 -3.93 -2.21
N SER A 17 -3.48 -3.67 -3.47
CA SER A 17 -2.69 -2.73 -4.26
C SER A 17 -3.59 -2.05 -5.27
N GLY A 18 -3.18 -0.89 -5.73
CA GLY A 18 -3.86 -0.14 -6.77
C GLY A 18 -3.02 1.03 -7.19
N LEU A 19 -3.25 1.52 -8.41
CA LEU A 19 -2.48 2.63 -8.96
C LEU A 19 -3.36 3.87 -9.12
N SER A 20 -2.78 5.05 -8.94
CA SER A 20 -3.46 6.34 -9.06
C SER A 20 -4.69 6.42 -8.14
N TYR A 21 -5.91 6.52 -8.67
CA TYR A 21 -7.12 6.46 -7.84
C TYR A 21 -7.18 5.17 -7.02
N GLY A 22 -6.71 4.05 -7.59
CA GLY A 22 -6.59 2.79 -6.87
C GLY A 22 -5.56 2.86 -5.75
N GLY A 23 -4.49 3.66 -5.90
CA GLY A 23 -3.52 3.92 -4.84
C GLY A 23 -4.16 4.67 -3.67
N PHE A 24 -4.88 5.75 -3.94
CA PHE A 24 -5.64 6.47 -2.92
C PHE A 24 -6.67 5.54 -2.27
N GLY A 25 -7.38 4.75 -3.08
CA GLY A 25 -8.36 3.79 -2.60
C GLY A 25 -7.76 2.70 -1.73
N SER A 26 -6.52 2.28 -2.03
CA SER A 26 -5.80 1.29 -1.21
C SER A 26 -5.57 1.79 0.21
N TRP A 27 -5.13 3.04 0.37
CA TRP A 27 -4.99 3.65 1.68
C TRP A 27 -6.33 3.69 2.42
N TYR A 28 -7.38 4.11 1.72
CA TYR A 28 -8.71 4.21 2.31
C TYR A 28 -9.23 2.85 2.76
N MET A 29 -9.14 1.83 1.90
CA MET A 29 -9.60 0.48 2.22
C MET A 29 -8.82 -0.14 3.37
N ALA A 30 -7.49 0.03 3.38
CA ALA A 30 -6.66 -0.48 4.47
C ALA A 30 -7.03 0.16 5.81
N SER A 31 -7.37 1.45 5.79
CA SER A 31 -7.79 2.18 6.98
C SER A 31 -9.16 1.73 7.49
N LYS A 32 -10.11 1.51 6.56
CA LYS A 32 -11.50 1.17 6.90
C LYS A 32 -11.69 -0.31 7.24
N HIS A 33 -10.88 -1.18 6.63
CA HIS A 33 -11.01 -2.63 6.81
C HIS A 33 -9.65 -3.27 7.12
N PRO A 34 -8.96 -2.80 8.19
CA PRO A 34 -7.60 -3.26 8.48
C PRO A 34 -7.51 -4.74 8.79
N GLU A 35 -8.63 -5.36 9.20
CA GLU A 35 -8.70 -6.77 9.54
C GLU A 35 -8.58 -7.69 8.33
N LEU A 36 -8.78 -7.16 7.11
CA LEU A 36 -8.80 -7.98 5.90
C LEU A 36 -7.41 -8.22 5.28
N PHE A 37 -6.50 -7.26 5.42
CA PHE A 37 -5.30 -7.26 4.57
C PHE A 37 -4.04 -7.66 5.32
N ALA A 38 -3.26 -8.57 4.72
CA ALA A 38 -1.96 -8.98 5.23
C ALA A 38 -0.86 -7.97 4.88
N ALA A 39 -1.03 -7.22 3.80
CA ALA A 39 -0.13 -6.15 3.39
C ALA A 39 -0.83 -5.24 2.37
N VAL A 40 -0.35 -4.01 2.23
CA VAL A 40 -0.89 -3.05 1.28
C VAL A 40 0.22 -2.33 0.54
N ALA A 41 0.05 -2.14 -0.77
CA ALA A 41 1.02 -1.46 -1.62
C ALA A 41 0.33 -0.42 -2.51
N PRO A 42 0.15 0.80 -2.01
CA PRO A 42 -0.42 1.90 -2.81
C PRO A 42 0.61 2.40 -3.82
N VAL A 43 0.22 2.45 -5.09
CA VAL A 43 1.11 2.85 -6.18
C VAL A 43 0.63 4.16 -6.80
N VAL A 44 1.51 5.15 -6.83
CA VAL A 44 1.25 6.51 -7.35
C VAL A 44 -0.06 7.10 -6.82
N GLY A 45 -0.30 6.91 -5.51
CA GLY A 45 -1.41 7.50 -4.77
C GLY A 45 -1.00 7.65 -3.31
N TRP A 46 -1.12 8.84 -2.75
CA TRP A 46 -0.72 9.12 -1.37
C TRP A 46 -1.89 9.00 -0.41
N GLY A 47 -1.58 8.78 0.87
CA GLY A 47 -2.60 8.66 1.92
C GLY A 47 -2.64 9.88 2.84
N HIS A 48 -3.86 10.32 3.19
CA HIS A 48 -4.04 11.38 4.15
C HIS A 48 -3.59 10.89 5.54
N PRO A 49 -2.89 11.74 6.33
CA PRO A 49 -2.44 11.33 7.68
C PRO A 49 -3.57 10.83 8.58
N GLY A 50 -4.78 11.34 8.39
CA GLY A 50 -5.95 10.92 9.17
C GLY A 50 -6.39 9.47 8.94
N LEU A 51 -5.88 8.81 7.88
CA LEU A 51 -6.18 7.41 7.60
C LEU A 51 -5.21 6.44 8.27
N MET A 52 -4.11 6.93 8.85
CA MET A 52 -2.97 6.09 9.20
C MET A 52 -3.11 5.33 10.53
N GLU A 53 -3.90 5.86 11.48
CA GLU A 53 -4.00 5.26 12.81
C GLU A 53 -4.49 3.80 12.78
N PRO A 54 -5.58 3.44 12.07
CA PRO A 54 -6.00 2.04 12.01
C PRO A 54 -4.96 1.12 11.36
N ILE A 55 -4.24 1.61 10.35
CA ILE A 55 -3.20 0.86 9.65
C ILE A 55 -2.05 0.54 10.61
N ALA A 56 -1.57 1.54 11.32
CA ALA A 56 -0.47 1.37 12.28
C ALA A 56 -0.88 0.53 13.48
N ARG A 57 -2.07 0.78 14.04
CA ARG A 57 -2.57 0.02 15.19
C ARG A 57 -2.66 -1.47 14.89
N ASN A 58 -3.02 -1.82 13.66
CA ASN A 58 -3.12 -3.22 13.23
C ASN A 58 -1.83 -3.74 12.61
N GLN A 59 -0.77 -2.95 12.61
CA GLN A 59 0.56 -3.31 12.07
C GLN A 59 0.47 -3.92 10.67
N ILE A 60 -0.29 -3.28 9.79
CA ILE A 60 -0.38 -3.73 8.40
C ILE A 60 0.90 -3.31 7.66
N PRO A 61 1.68 -4.26 7.10
CA PRO A 61 2.84 -3.89 6.30
C PRO A 61 2.46 -3.02 5.12
N VAL A 62 3.23 -1.95 4.90
CA VAL A 62 2.97 -0.98 3.83
C VAL A 62 4.21 -0.79 2.98
N TRP A 63 4.04 -0.86 1.66
CA TRP A 63 5.06 -0.45 0.71
C TRP A 63 4.42 0.51 -0.28
N ALA A 64 4.67 1.81 -0.10
CA ALA A 64 4.14 2.85 -0.96
C ALA A 64 5.14 3.21 -2.06
N PHE A 65 4.64 3.54 -3.23
CA PHE A 65 5.46 3.85 -4.39
C PHE A 65 5.05 5.18 -5.02
N ALA A 66 6.04 5.95 -5.45
CA ALA A 66 5.83 7.21 -6.18
C ALA A 66 6.78 7.29 -7.37
N GLY A 67 6.39 8.04 -8.39
CA GLY A 67 7.30 8.44 -9.47
C GLY A 67 7.89 9.81 -9.14
N GLY A 68 9.22 9.91 -9.14
CA GLY A 68 9.92 11.16 -8.79
C GLY A 68 9.64 12.30 -9.76
N ARG A 69 9.24 11.97 -11.00
CA ARG A 69 8.91 12.95 -12.05
C ARG A 69 7.42 13.11 -12.28
N ASP A 70 6.58 12.54 -11.41
CA ASP A 70 5.13 12.63 -11.55
C ASP A 70 4.66 14.06 -11.28
N PRO A 71 4.07 14.76 -12.27
CA PRO A 71 3.62 16.13 -12.08
C PRO A 71 2.22 16.23 -11.46
N VAL A 72 1.49 15.14 -11.41
CA VAL A 72 0.10 15.09 -10.93
C VAL A 72 0.04 14.58 -9.49
N VAL A 73 0.58 13.37 -9.26
CA VAL A 73 0.66 12.77 -7.92
C VAL A 73 2.09 12.89 -7.43
N ARG A 74 2.43 14.07 -6.93
CA ARG A 74 3.82 14.41 -6.60
C ARG A 74 4.30 13.65 -5.39
N ALA A 75 5.55 13.17 -5.45
CA ALA A 75 6.17 12.39 -4.38
C ALA A 75 6.13 13.12 -3.04
N LYS A 76 6.25 14.46 -3.05
CA LYS A 76 6.23 15.27 -1.81
C LYS A 76 4.96 15.13 -1.00
N TYR A 77 3.83 14.80 -1.63
CA TYR A 77 2.56 14.66 -0.93
C TYR A 77 2.44 13.36 -0.12
N PHE A 78 3.34 12.40 -0.36
CA PHE A 78 3.34 11.13 0.36
C PHE A 78 3.85 11.28 1.80
N TYR A 79 4.75 12.24 2.03
CA TYR A 79 5.50 12.31 3.30
C TYR A 79 4.63 12.54 4.53
N ALA A 80 3.56 13.33 4.40
CA ALA A 80 2.68 13.56 5.54
C ALA A 80 2.10 12.25 6.10
N GLY A 81 1.59 11.38 5.22
CA GLY A 81 1.06 10.08 5.63
C GLY A 81 2.14 9.10 6.07
N ILE A 82 3.25 9.04 5.33
CA ILE A 82 4.38 8.16 5.65
C ILE A 82 4.97 8.53 7.02
N ASN A 83 5.20 9.81 7.26
CA ASN A 83 5.73 10.27 8.54
C ASN A 83 4.75 9.95 9.70
N ARG A 84 3.45 10.07 9.44
CA ARG A 84 2.45 9.72 10.44
C ARG A 84 2.50 8.24 10.81
N LEU A 85 2.70 7.36 9.83
CA LEU A 85 2.86 5.93 10.10
C LEU A 85 4.10 5.65 10.95
N GLU A 86 5.20 6.34 10.67
CA GLU A 86 6.41 6.23 11.49
C GLU A 86 6.16 6.69 12.93
N GLU A 87 5.53 7.84 13.08
CA GLU A 87 5.18 8.37 14.42
C GLU A 87 4.30 7.40 15.21
N LEU A 88 3.39 6.72 14.52
CA LEU A 88 2.48 5.74 15.13
C LEU A 88 3.12 4.37 15.36
N GLY A 89 4.36 4.18 14.95
CA GLY A 89 5.12 2.97 15.24
C GLY A 89 4.89 1.80 14.29
N LEU A 90 4.53 2.07 13.03
CA LEU A 90 4.41 1.00 12.05
C LEU A 90 5.81 0.39 11.77
N LYS A 91 5.95 -0.91 11.98
CA LYS A 91 7.25 -1.60 11.88
C LYS A 91 7.65 -1.91 10.46
N GLU A 92 6.73 -2.40 9.63
CA GLU A 92 6.99 -2.78 8.24
C GLU A 92 6.50 -1.69 7.30
N LEU A 93 7.35 -0.68 7.10
CA LEU A 93 7.03 0.48 6.27
C LEU A 93 8.14 0.73 5.26
N ARG A 94 7.78 0.72 3.97
CA ARG A 94 8.68 1.08 2.88
C ARG A 94 8.05 2.16 2.01
N PHE A 95 8.86 3.12 1.59
CA PHE A 95 8.45 4.11 0.60
C PHE A 95 9.55 4.21 -0.45
N THR A 96 9.22 3.85 -1.69
CA THR A 96 10.16 3.88 -2.80
C THR A 96 9.73 4.93 -3.82
N VAL A 97 10.66 5.79 -4.19
CA VAL A 97 10.46 6.79 -5.24
C VAL A 97 11.29 6.37 -6.45
N HIS A 98 10.63 6.11 -7.57
CA HIS A 98 11.30 5.85 -8.84
C HIS A 98 11.66 7.18 -9.50
N GLU A 99 12.85 7.68 -9.21
CA GLU A 99 13.28 9.05 -9.56
C GLU A 99 13.26 9.35 -11.05
N ASP A 100 13.43 8.33 -11.89
CA ASP A 100 13.44 8.45 -13.35
C ASP A 100 12.06 8.24 -13.99
N MET A 101 11.02 7.99 -13.21
CA MET A 101 9.67 7.69 -13.70
C MET A 101 8.65 8.73 -13.25
N GLY A 102 7.62 8.90 -14.08
CA GLY A 102 6.48 9.75 -13.76
C GLY A 102 5.32 8.94 -13.21
N HIS A 103 4.09 9.33 -13.58
CA HIS A 103 2.86 8.64 -13.14
C HIS A 103 2.80 7.19 -13.64
N ASP A 104 3.56 6.85 -14.67
CA ASP A 104 3.68 5.52 -15.25
C ASP A 104 4.62 4.58 -14.48
N ALA A 105 5.11 4.98 -13.31
CA ALA A 105 5.95 4.14 -12.45
C ALA A 105 5.31 2.79 -12.16
N SER A 106 3.97 2.73 -12.13
CA SER A 106 3.21 1.50 -11.96
C SER A 106 3.57 0.41 -12.96
N THR A 107 3.91 0.77 -14.19
CA THR A 107 4.30 -0.17 -15.23
C THR A 107 5.52 -0.99 -14.80
N ARG A 108 6.54 -0.30 -14.28
CA ARG A 108 7.76 -0.96 -13.78
C ARG A 108 7.49 -1.81 -12.54
N ILE A 109 6.71 -1.29 -11.61
CA ILE A 109 6.43 -1.93 -10.33
C ILE A 109 5.68 -3.25 -10.54
N TYR A 110 4.62 -3.23 -11.32
CA TYR A 110 3.82 -4.43 -11.55
C TYR A 110 4.43 -5.42 -12.53
N ALA A 111 5.36 -4.98 -13.38
CA ALA A 111 6.06 -5.87 -14.30
C ALA A 111 7.16 -6.68 -13.62
N GLY A 112 7.68 -6.21 -12.47
CA GLY A 112 8.75 -6.88 -11.74
C GLY A 112 8.21 -7.88 -10.72
N ASP A 113 9.13 -8.59 -10.07
CA ASP A 113 8.80 -9.60 -9.06
C ASP A 113 8.90 -9.09 -7.63
N ASP A 114 9.56 -7.94 -7.41
CA ASP A 114 9.87 -7.45 -6.07
C ASP A 114 8.62 -7.24 -5.21
N LEU A 115 7.58 -6.62 -5.76
CA LEU A 115 6.36 -6.39 -5.01
C LEU A 115 5.68 -7.69 -4.63
N TYR A 116 5.57 -8.62 -5.57
CA TYR A 116 4.90 -9.90 -5.32
C TYR A 116 5.66 -10.74 -4.30
N ASN A 117 6.98 -10.75 -4.39
CA ASN A 117 7.81 -11.44 -3.41
C ASN A 117 7.68 -10.83 -2.02
N TRP A 118 7.61 -9.50 -1.94
CA TRP A 118 7.37 -8.81 -0.68
C TRP A 118 6.02 -9.18 -0.07
N PHE A 119 4.95 -9.19 -0.88
CA PHE A 119 3.63 -9.60 -0.40
C PHE A 119 3.67 -10.99 0.23
N LEU A 120 4.37 -11.93 -0.41
CA LEU A 120 4.42 -13.32 0.04
C LEU A 120 5.14 -13.51 1.38
N GLU A 121 5.87 -12.49 1.86
CA GLU A 121 6.49 -12.52 3.19
C GLU A 121 5.46 -12.39 4.32
N PHE A 122 4.25 -11.94 4.01
CA PHE A 122 3.26 -11.61 5.03
C PHE A 122 2.03 -12.51 4.97
N GLU A 123 1.59 -12.89 6.16
CA GLU A 123 0.39 -13.69 6.35
C GLU A 123 -0.31 -13.17 7.58
N LYS A 124 -1.63 -12.95 7.47
CA LYS A 124 -2.42 -12.44 8.59
C LYS A 124 -2.98 -13.62 9.37
N GLU A 125 -2.87 -13.57 10.68
CA GLU A 125 -3.49 -14.57 11.55
C GLU A 125 -5.02 -14.40 11.53
N ARG A 126 -5.74 -15.51 11.43
CA ARG A 126 -7.20 -15.54 11.34
C ARG A 126 -7.82 -16.43 12.40
#